data_dbcf570a386f793cdb8b7342f89a5c4a
#
_entry.id   dbcf570a386f793cdb8b7342f89a5c4a
#
_cell.length_a   1.000
_cell.length_b   1.000
_cell.length_c   1.000
_cell.angle_alpha   90.00
_cell.angle_beta   90.00
_cell.angle_gamma   90.00
#
_symmetry.space_group_name_H-M   'P 1'
#
loop_
_entity.id
_entity.type
_entity.pdbx_description
1 polymer ?
#
loop_
_entity_poly.entity_id
_entity_poly.type
_entity_poly.pdbx_seq_one_letter_code
_entity_poly.pdbx_strand_id
1 'polypeptide(L)'
;MKKNMHFNILLLLLLVEAMTVHAFAQILVGQPQRNISFEEYLNSVGKNNLNYLAEKLNVSIADAEAMAAKVFPDPELGFEAGNETFSLGLSYSLELGNKRGARIKLARSQAAFEKLMIEQGFQDLRAEAANFFLEAILQKELLKVQRSSYEYMLQLSQSDSLRYAVGEITENDARQSKLEAVTLLNTVYGQEAAYQSSLVMLNKQMGVTADTLHIPFGNWEELNREFMLSELIKVGLDNRIDLLAAQKSTEVTARAYKLTKAERRPDKPVGTFPLPVVPHDDV
;
A
#
# COMPACT_ATOMS: atom_id res chain seq x y z
N MET A 1 30.21 17.61 -46.57
CA MET A 1 30.31 17.87 -45.10
C MET A 1 29.05 17.57 -44.32
N LYS A 2 27.81 17.83 -44.76
CA LYS A 2 26.57 17.58 -43.99
C LYS A 2 26.29 16.08 -43.67
N LYS A 3 26.62 15.14 -44.53
CA LYS A 3 26.32 13.70 -44.37
C LYS A 3 27.08 13.03 -43.20
N ASN A 4 28.29 13.48 -42.90
CA ASN A 4 29.13 12.97 -41.82
C ASN A 4 28.71 13.54 -40.45
N MET A 5 28.07 14.72 -40.43
CA MET A 5 27.60 15.34 -39.19
C MET A 5 26.39 14.59 -38.60
N HIS A 6 25.44 14.14 -39.43
CA HIS A 6 24.29 13.33 -38.97
C HIS A 6 24.70 11.93 -38.49
N PHE A 7 25.69 11.32 -39.15
CA PHE A 7 26.22 10.04 -38.73
C PHE A 7 26.93 10.11 -37.37
N ASN A 8 27.74 11.18 -37.15
CA ASN A 8 28.39 11.39 -35.85
C ASN A 8 27.40 11.70 -34.71
N ILE A 9 26.32 12.46 -35.00
CA ILE A 9 25.25 12.71 -34.01
C ILE A 9 24.50 11.43 -33.66
N LEU A 10 24.18 10.61 -34.63
CA LEU A 10 23.51 9.31 -34.40
C LEU A 10 24.40 8.36 -33.58
N LEU A 11 25.69 8.31 -33.86
CA LEU A 11 26.67 7.51 -33.12
C LEU A 11 26.83 8.01 -31.69
N LEU A 12 26.79 9.32 -31.46
CA LEU A 12 26.87 9.92 -30.13
C LEU A 12 25.60 9.64 -29.29
N LEU A 13 24.42 9.68 -29.91
CA LEU A 13 23.16 9.29 -29.29
C LEU A 13 23.16 7.82 -28.88
N LEU A 14 23.60 6.91 -29.75
CA LEU A 14 23.73 5.48 -29.43
C LEU A 14 24.73 5.21 -28.29
N LEU A 15 25.84 5.96 -28.23
CA LEU A 15 26.80 5.87 -27.13
C LEU A 15 26.24 6.38 -25.79
N VAL A 16 25.43 7.43 -25.81
CA VAL A 16 24.76 7.96 -24.60
C VAL A 16 23.72 6.96 -24.09
N GLU A 17 22.92 6.36 -24.98
CA GLU A 17 21.95 5.31 -24.58
C GLU A 17 22.65 4.06 -24.03
N ALA A 18 23.75 3.63 -24.64
CA ALA A 18 24.54 2.50 -24.12
C ALA A 18 25.16 2.82 -22.75
N MET A 19 25.64 4.03 -22.51
CA MET A 19 26.17 4.46 -21.21
C MET A 19 25.08 4.53 -20.12
N THR A 20 23.87 4.99 -20.44
CA THR A 20 22.77 5.06 -19.46
C THR A 20 22.30 3.67 -19.05
N VAL A 21 22.17 2.73 -20.00
CA VAL A 21 21.80 1.32 -19.70
C VAL A 21 22.86 0.64 -18.84
N HIS A 22 24.16 0.88 -19.10
CA HIS A 22 25.24 0.32 -18.27
C HIS A 22 25.29 0.95 -16.87
N ALA A 23 25.02 2.24 -16.73
CA ALA A 23 24.97 2.91 -15.43
C ALA A 23 23.82 2.39 -14.56
N PHE A 24 22.64 2.15 -15.13
CA PHE A 24 21.52 1.54 -14.40
C PHE A 24 21.80 0.09 -13.97
N ALA A 25 22.45 -0.70 -14.83
CA ALA A 25 22.81 -2.08 -14.48
C ALA A 25 23.87 -2.15 -13.34
N GLN A 26 24.80 -1.23 -13.29
CA GLN A 26 25.83 -1.17 -12.23
C GLN A 26 25.29 -0.71 -10.88
N ILE A 27 24.22 0.11 -10.86
CA ILE A 27 23.59 0.57 -9.61
C ILE A 27 22.96 -0.60 -8.84
N LEU A 28 22.42 -1.60 -9.53
CA LEU A 28 21.79 -2.78 -8.91
C LEU A 28 22.80 -3.83 -8.42
N VAL A 29 23.97 -3.94 -9.04
CA VAL A 29 24.98 -4.99 -8.73
C VAL A 29 25.86 -4.65 -7.52
N GLY A 30 25.91 -3.37 -7.12
CA GLY A 30 26.79 -2.88 -6.02
C GLY A 30 26.07 -2.56 -4.71
N GLN A 31 24.77 -2.83 -4.57
CA GLN A 31 24.06 -2.50 -3.33
C GLN A 31 24.45 -3.46 -2.18
N PRO A 32 24.64 -2.93 -0.96
CA PRO A 32 24.89 -3.77 0.20
C PRO A 32 23.69 -4.69 0.42
N GLN A 33 23.98 -5.98 0.55
CA GLN A 33 22.95 -7.01 0.79
C GLN A 33 22.88 -7.32 2.28
N ARG A 34 21.67 -7.38 2.82
CA ARG A 34 21.41 -7.77 4.21
C ARG A 34 20.40 -8.89 4.27
N ASN A 35 20.71 -9.96 4.96
CA ASN A 35 19.76 -11.01 5.23
C ASN A 35 18.71 -10.52 6.23
N ILE A 36 17.43 -10.86 5.97
CA ILE A 36 16.31 -10.50 6.82
C ILE A 36 15.46 -11.72 7.14
N SER A 37 15.10 -11.90 8.41
CA SER A 37 14.15 -12.92 8.84
C SER A 37 12.70 -12.48 8.59
N PHE A 38 11.77 -13.44 8.59
CA PHE A 38 10.36 -13.13 8.40
C PHE A 38 9.80 -12.21 9.48
N GLU A 39 10.19 -12.43 10.73
CA GLU A 39 9.75 -11.61 11.85
C GLU A 39 10.28 -10.16 11.76
N GLU A 40 11.59 -10.01 11.47
CA GLU A 40 12.21 -8.70 11.28
C GLU A 40 11.56 -7.94 10.10
N TYR A 41 11.27 -8.67 9.01
CA TYR A 41 10.59 -8.13 7.85
C TYR A 41 9.18 -7.61 8.20
N LEU A 42 8.34 -8.44 8.85
CA LEU A 42 6.99 -8.02 9.26
C LEU A 42 7.01 -6.84 10.22
N ASN A 43 7.96 -6.80 11.14
CA ASN A 43 8.13 -5.67 12.06
C ASN A 43 8.49 -4.38 11.30
N SER A 44 9.35 -4.48 10.28
CA SER A 44 9.71 -3.34 9.43
C SER A 44 8.50 -2.84 8.62
N VAL A 45 7.76 -3.75 7.99
CA VAL A 45 6.52 -3.42 7.24
C VAL A 45 5.52 -2.71 8.14
N GLY A 46 5.24 -3.24 9.33
CA GLY A 46 4.27 -2.64 10.27
C GLY A 46 4.67 -1.24 10.78
N LYS A 47 5.97 -0.94 10.81
CA LYS A 47 6.48 0.37 11.26
C LYS A 47 6.60 1.42 10.17
N ASN A 48 6.98 1.00 8.97
CA ASN A 48 7.46 1.93 7.94
C ASN A 48 6.58 1.94 6.68
N ASN A 49 5.62 1.01 6.53
CA ASN A 49 4.75 1.00 5.36
C ASN A 49 3.92 2.28 5.29
N LEU A 50 4.15 3.09 4.26
CA LEU A 50 3.56 4.42 4.13
C LEU A 50 2.03 4.37 3.98
N ASN A 51 1.49 3.37 3.30
CA ASN A 51 0.05 3.22 3.13
C ASN A 51 -0.62 2.95 4.48
N TYR A 52 -0.05 2.04 5.27
CA TYR A 52 -0.57 1.74 6.61
C TYR A 52 -0.46 2.92 7.57
N LEU A 53 0.64 3.69 7.49
CA LEU A 53 0.80 4.91 8.28
C LEU A 53 -0.22 5.98 7.88
N ALA A 54 -0.53 6.12 6.58
CA ALA A 54 -1.57 7.03 6.11
C ALA A 54 -2.97 6.61 6.61
N GLU A 55 -3.28 5.31 6.58
CA GLU A 55 -4.56 4.81 7.10
C GLU A 55 -4.73 5.06 8.61
N LYS A 56 -3.65 4.99 9.39
CA LYS A 56 -3.70 5.35 10.82
C LYS A 56 -4.16 6.79 11.08
N LEU A 57 -3.91 7.70 10.14
CA LEU A 57 -4.38 9.08 10.28
C LEU A 57 -5.91 9.18 10.19
N ASN A 58 -6.57 8.28 9.46
CA ASN A 58 -8.04 8.24 9.35
C ASN A 58 -8.70 8.01 10.72
N VAL A 59 -8.09 7.20 11.60
CA VAL A 59 -8.59 7.04 12.98
C VAL A 59 -8.47 8.35 13.74
N SER A 60 -7.35 9.05 13.60
CA SER A 60 -7.16 10.35 14.27
C SER A 60 -8.19 11.38 13.80
N ILE A 61 -8.52 11.38 12.50
CA ILE A 61 -9.58 12.21 11.92
C ILE A 61 -10.94 11.83 12.53
N ALA A 62 -11.29 10.55 12.53
CA ALA A 62 -12.58 10.08 13.06
C ALA A 62 -12.72 10.34 14.57
N ASP A 63 -11.66 10.23 15.35
CA ASP A 63 -11.66 10.59 16.78
C ASP A 63 -11.81 12.12 16.95
N ALA A 64 -11.21 12.95 16.09
CA ALA A 64 -11.40 14.39 16.07
C ALA A 64 -12.84 14.78 15.71
N GLU A 65 -13.43 14.13 14.69
CA GLU A 65 -14.84 14.31 14.34
C GLU A 65 -15.79 13.91 15.48
N ALA A 66 -15.46 12.83 16.22
CA ALA A 66 -16.22 12.43 17.39
C ALA A 66 -16.10 13.44 18.55
N MET A 67 -15.01 14.21 18.63
CA MET A 67 -14.87 15.35 19.53
C MET A 67 -15.65 16.56 19.02
N ALA A 68 -15.54 16.90 17.75
CA ALA A 68 -16.25 18.01 17.13
C ALA A 68 -17.78 17.83 17.21
N ALA A 69 -18.27 16.60 17.10
CA ALA A 69 -19.70 16.29 17.25
C ALA A 69 -20.30 16.69 18.61
N LYS A 70 -19.46 16.93 19.62
CA LYS A 70 -19.89 17.38 20.96
C LYS A 70 -20.07 18.88 21.04
N VAL A 71 -19.54 19.64 20.12
CA VAL A 71 -19.60 21.09 20.13
C VAL A 71 -21.03 21.54 19.87
N PHE A 72 -21.45 22.59 20.56
CA PHE A 72 -22.72 23.26 20.27
C PHE A 72 -22.57 24.12 19.01
N PRO A 73 -23.69 24.45 18.33
CA PRO A 73 -23.66 25.45 17.27
C PRO A 73 -23.10 26.77 17.77
N ASP A 74 -22.27 27.40 16.96
CA ASP A 74 -21.70 28.69 17.30
C ASP A 74 -22.78 29.78 17.30
N PRO A 75 -22.69 30.78 18.20
CA PRO A 75 -23.55 31.95 18.11
C PRO A 75 -23.19 32.76 16.85
N GLU A 76 -24.22 33.22 16.16
CA GLU A 76 -24.05 34.03 14.96
C GLU A 76 -24.18 35.51 15.31
N LEU A 77 -23.23 36.33 14.92
CA LEU A 77 -23.26 37.77 15.03
C LEU A 77 -23.70 38.36 13.67
N GLY A 78 -24.90 38.94 13.66
CA GLY A 78 -25.45 39.60 12.49
C GLY A 78 -25.31 41.10 12.54
N PHE A 79 -24.91 41.73 11.42
CA PHE A 79 -24.91 43.17 11.23
C PHE A 79 -25.88 43.52 10.11
N GLU A 80 -26.82 44.39 10.39
CA GLU A 80 -27.75 44.87 9.38
C GLU A 80 -27.71 46.40 9.39
N ALA A 81 -27.34 46.99 8.25
CA ALA A 81 -27.27 48.42 8.04
C ALA A 81 -28.36 48.86 7.06
N GLY A 82 -29.35 49.59 7.52
CA GLY A 82 -30.36 50.28 6.72
C GLY A 82 -30.03 51.77 6.53
N ASN A 83 -30.83 52.49 5.70
CA ASN A 83 -30.59 53.91 5.41
C ASN A 83 -30.64 54.81 6.68
N GLU A 84 -31.33 54.38 7.72
CA GLU A 84 -31.49 55.18 8.97
C GLU A 84 -31.33 54.31 10.25
N THR A 85 -31.02 53.04 10.05
CA THR A 85 -30.95 52.13 11.21
C THR A 85 -29.74 51.20 11.03
N PHE A 86 -29.01 51.07 12.12
CA PHE A 86 -27.97 50.06 12.25
C PHE A 86 -28.42 49.09 13.34
N SER A 87 -28.48 47.79 13.03
CA SER A 87 -28.76 46.77 14.01
C SER A 87 -27.63 45.79 14.16
N LEU A 88 -27.25 45.51 15.41
CA LEU A 88 -26.35 44.44 15.80
C LEU A 88 -27.18 43.37 16.47
N GLY A 89 -27.17 42.15 15.89
CA GLY A 89 -27.92 41.04 16.43
C GLY A 89 -27.00 39.89 16.84
N LEU A 90 -27.24 39.27 17.97
CA LEU A 90 -26.65 38.00 18.38
C LEU A 90 -27.74 36.93 18.34
N SER A 91 -27.56 35.92 17.51
CA SER A 91 -28.47 34.77 17.42
C SER A 91 -27.78 33.49 17.87
N TYR A 92 -28.52 32.66 18.58
CA TYR A 92 -28.07 31.34 19.01
C TYR A 92 -29.13 30.31 18.65
N SER A 93 -28.69 29.21 17.99
CA SER A 93 -29.59 28.12 17.60
C SER A 93 -29.63 27.04 18.67
N LEU A 94 -30.77 26.86 19.31
CA LEU A 94 -30.98 25.77 20.26
C LEU A 94 -31.43 24.50 19.53
N GLU A 95 -30.52 23.51 19.48
CA GLU A 95 -30.81 22.22 18.89
C GLU A 95 -31.88 21.45 19.67
N LEU A 96 -33.04 21.22 19.05
CA LEU A 96 -34.13 20.45 19.65
C LEU A 96 -34.12 18.99 19.15
N GLY A 97 -34.86 18.12 19.84
CA GLY A 97 -35.03 16.73 19.40
C GLY A 97 -33.84 15.81 19.68
N ASN A 98 -32.93 16.21 20.56
CA ASN A 98 -31.72 15.45 20.90
C ASN A 98 -30.78 15.23 19.70
N LYS A 99 -30.73 16.18 18.75
CA LYS A 99 -29.86 16.12 17.58
C LYS A 99 -28.41 15.96 17.97
N ARG A 100 -27.91 16.78 18.90
CA ARG A 100 -26.54 16.69 19.44
C ARG A 100 -26.23 15.29 19.99
N GLY A 101 -27.15 14.71 20.78
CA GLY A 101 -26.97 13.37 21.31
C GLY A 101 -26.92 12.29 20.25
N ALA A 102 -27.72 12.42 19.20
CA ALA A 102 -27.72 11.51 18.03
C ALA A 102 -26.43 11.67 17.21
N ARG A 103 -25.96 12.91 16.96
CA ARG A 103 -24.72 13.24 16.25
C ARG A 103 -23.50 12.65 16.99
N ILE A 104 -23.41 12.83 18.31
CA ILE A 104 -22.33 12.26 19.11
C ILE A 104 -22.31 10.73 19.04
N LYS A 105 -23.49 10.06 19.09
CA LYS A 105 -23.57 8.62 19.02
C LYS A 105 -23.19 8.10 17.64
N LEU A 106 -23.55 8.80 16.57
CA LEU A 106 -23.15 8.48 15.21
C LEU A 106 -21.63 8.60 15.05
N ALA A 107 -21.04 9.74 15.39
CA ALA A 107 -19.61 10.00 15.25
C ALA A 107 -18.75 8.99 16.06
N ARG A 108 -19.17 8.64 17.28
CA ARG A 108 -18.50 7.59 18.05
C ARG A 108 -18.59 6.22 17.41
N SER A 109 -19.72 5.89 16.78
CA SER A 109 -19.91 4.62 16.08
C SER A 109 -19.06 4.58 14.81
N GLN A 110 -18.91 5.70 14.10
CA GLN A 110 -18.02 5.86 12.96
C GLN A 110 -16.54 5.69 13.37
N ALA A 111 -16.10 6.38 14.44
CA ALA A 111 -14.74 6.24 14.95
C ALA A 111 -14.43 4.78 15.39
N ALA A 112 -15.39 4.07 15.95
CA ALA A 112 -15.22 2.66 16.28
C ALA A 112 -15.17 1.76 15.04
N PHE A 113 -15.89 2.11 13.97
CA PHE A 113 -15.82 1.42 12.69
C PHE A 113 -14.45 1.63 12.02
N GLU A 114 -13.94 2.87 11.99
CA GLU A 114 -12.62 3.17 11.44
C GLU A 114 -11.48 2.40 12.16
N LYS A 115 -11.61 2.22 13.48
CA LYS A 115 -10.64 1.40 14.24
C LYS A 115 -10.63 -0.06 13.80
N LEU A 116 -11.79 -0.63 13.47
CA LEU A 116 -11.88 -1.99 12.92
C LEU A 116 -11.33 -2.05 11.49
N MET A 117 -11.56 -1.02 10.67
CA MET A 117 -11.04 -0.96 9.30
C MET A 117 -9.51 -0.95 9.29
N ILE A 118 -8.88 -0.20 10.22
CA ILE A 118 -7.41 -0.22 10.34
C ILE A 118 -6.89 -1.57 10.79
N GLU A 119 -7.57 -2.23 11.71
CA GLU A 119 -7.16 -3.55 12.15
C GLU A 119 -7.27 -4.58 11.01
N GLN A 120 -8.31 -4.47 10.19
CA GLN A 120 -8.44 -5.26 8.96
C GLN A 120 -7.29 -4.95 7.99
N GLY A 121 -7.04 -3.67 7.70
CA GLY A 121 -5.94 -3.25 6.83
C GLY A 121 -4.58 -3.75 7.33
N PHE A 122 -4.37 -3.83 8.65
CA PHE A 122 -3.14 -4.42 9.20
C PHE A 122 -3.04 -5.94 8.97
N GLN A 123 -4.15 -6.68 9.07
CA GLN A 123 -4.16 -8.11 8.75
C GLN A 123 -3.90 -8.34 7.26
N ASP A 124 -4.54 -7.56 6.40
CA ASP A 124 -4.35 -7.63 4.95
C ASP A 124 -2.90 -7.29 4.57
N LEU A 125 -2.32 -6.25 5.17
CA LEU A 125 -0.92 -5.89 5.01
C LEU A 125 0.04 -7.02 5.43
N ARG A 126 -0.24 -7.69 6.55
CA ARG A 126 0.56 -8.83 7.00
C ARG A 126 0.49 -10.00 6.03
N ALA A 127 -0.70 -10.30 5.51
CA ALA A 127 -0.89 -11.36 4.52
C ALA A 127 -0.17 -11.04 3.20
N GLU A 128 -0.29 -9.80 2.72
CA GLU A 128 0.41 -9.33 1.53
C GLU A 128 1.93 -9.37 1.72
N ALA A 129 2.44 -8.88 2.85
CA ALA A 129 3.85 -8.94 3.19
C ALA A 129 4.37 -10.39 3.24
N ALA A 130 3.61 -11.32 3.84
CA ALA A 130 3.97 -12.72 3.84
C ALA A 130 4.10 -13.29 2.43
N ASN A 131 3.19 -12.93 1.52
CA ASN A 131 3.23 -13.36 0.13
C ASN A 131 4.49 -12.83 -0.58
N PHE A 132 4.86 -11.55 -0.42
CA PHE A 132 6.09 -11.01 -1.02
C PHE A 132 7.35 -11.67 -0.45
N PHE A 133 7.36 -12.00 0.83
CA PHE A 133 8.49 -12.69 1.45
C PHE A 133 8.67 -14.11 0.90
N LEU A 134 7.58 -14.87 0.81
CA LEU A 134 7.57 -16.23 0.26
C LEU A 134 7.87 -16.23 -1.23
N GLU A 135 7.35 -15.26 -1.98
CA GLU A 135 7.64 -15.11 -3.41
C GLU A 135 9.13 -14.88 -3.66
N ALA A 136 9.79 -14.04 -2.87
CA ALA A 136 11.21 -13.81 -3.02
C ALA A 136 12.05 -15.07 -2.71
N ILE A 137 11.63 -15.89 -1.74
CA ILE A 137 12.26 -17.20 -1.47
C ILE A 137 12.02 -18.15 -2.65
N LEU A 138 10.79 -18.23 -3.15
CA LEU A 138 10.42 -19.09 -4.27
C LEU A 138 11.25 -18.74 -5.52
N GLN A 139 11.34 -17.47 -5.87
CA GLN A 139 12.10 -17.02 -7.04
C GLN A 139 13.60 -17.34 -6.89
N LYS A 140 14.15 -17.25 -5.69
CA LYS A 140 15.52 -17.66 -5.38
C LYS A 140 15.76 -19.16 -5.61
N GLU A 141 14.85 -20.02 -5.13
CA GLU A 141 14.98 -21.47 -5.29
C GLU A 141 14.77 -21.88 -6.76
N LEU A 142 13.82 -21.25 -7.47
CA LEU A 142 13.66 -21.46 -8.90
C LEU A 142 14.91 -21.06 -9.69
N LEU A 143 15.55 -19.95 -9.35
CA LEU A 143 16.81 -19.53 -9.97
C LEU A 143 17.90 -20.57 -9.77
N LYS A 144 18.01 -21.12 -8.55
CA LYS A 144 18.97 -22.18 -8.25
C LYS A 144 18.73 -23.44 -9.11
N VAL A 145 17.47 -23.87 -9.26
CA VAL A 145 17.10 -24.99 -10.12
C VAL A 145 17.44 -24.71 -11.57
N GLN A 146 17.10 -23.51 -12.09
CA GLN A 146 17.41 -23.15 -13.47
C GLN A 146 18.91 -23.10 -13.75
N ARG A 147 19.70 -22.58 -12.83
CA ARG A 147 21.18 -22.59 -12.93
C ARG A 147 21.73 -24.00 -12.97
N SER A 148 21.28 -24.89 -12.09
CA SER A 148 21.69 -26.29 -12.11
C SER A 148 21.34 -26.98 -13.41
N SER A 149 20.13 -26.75 -13.93
CA SER A 149 19.69 -27.31 -15.23
C SER A 149 20.56 -26.81 -16.38
N TYR A 150 20.90 -25.53 -16.40
CA TYR A 150 21.84 -24.98 -17.39
C TYR A 150 23.23 -25.60 -17.26
N GLU A 151 23.77 -25.74 -16.05
CA GLU A 151 25.09 -26.33 -15.82
C GLU A 151 25.18 -27.79 -16.33
N TYR A 152 24.15 -28.60 -16.05
CA TYR A 152 24.09 -29.97 -16.58
C TYR A 152 24.01 -30.01 -18.10
N MET A 153 23.19 -29.13 -18.72
CA MET A 153 23.07 -29.07 -20.16
C MET A 153 24.33 -28.55 -20.83
N LEU A 154 25.03 -27.61 -20.18
CA LEU A 154 26.35 -27.13 -20.65
C LEU A 154 27.39 -28.26 -20.67
N GLN A 155 27.45 -29.06 -19.60
CA GLN A 155 28.33 -30.24 -19.53
C GLN A 155 28.00 -31.26 -20.61
N LEU A 156 26.71 -31.53 -20.86
CA LEU A 156 26.27 -32.41 -21.92
C LEU A 156 26.71 -31.88 -23.31
N SER A 157 26.48 -30.59 -23.56
CA SER A 157 26.88 -29.94 -24.82
C SER A 157 28.40 -29.99 -25.06
N GLN A 158 29.21 -29.86 -24.01
CA GLN A 158 30.65 -30.00 -24.07
C GLN A 158 31.05 -31.45 -24.42
N SER A 159 30.42 -32.45 -23.77
CA SER A 159 30.62 -33.86 -24.04
C SER A 159 30.25 -34.20 -25.48
N ASP A 160 29.09 -33.74 -25.97
CA ASP A 160 28.64 -33.96 -27.33
C ASP A 160 29.56 -33.31 -28.37
N SER A 161 30.15 -32.15 -28.05
CA SER A 161 31.15 -31.52 -28.93
C SER A 161 32.41 -32.37 -29.06
N LEU A 162 32.85 -33.03 -27.97
CA LEU A 162 33.99 -33.97 -28.00
C LEU A 162 33.64 -35.25 -28.77
N ARG A 163 32.46 -35.82 -28.59
CA ARG A 163 31.96 -37.00 -29.28
C ARG A 163 31.84 -36.77 -30.80
N TYR A 164 31.38 -35.59 -31.18
CA TYR A 164 31.38 -35.17 -32.58
C TYR A 164 32.82 -35.10 -33.16
N ALA A 165 33.76 -34.53 -32.43
CA ALA A 165 35.13 -34.41 -32.86
C ALA A 165 35.82 -35.77 -33.11
N VAL A 166 35.40 -36.83 -32.41
CA VAL A 166 35.89 -38.21 -32.63
C VAL A 166 34.98 -39.01 -33.56
N GLY A 167 33.95 -38.43 -34.13
CA GLY A 167 33.06 -39.05 -35.11
C GLY A 167 31.97 -39.99 -34.53
N GLU A 168 31.70 -39.95 -33.25
CA GLU A 168 30.67 -40.80 -32.61
C GLU A 168 29.24 -40.32 -32.84
N ILE A 169 29.02 -39.00 -32.99
CA ILE A 169 27.70 -38.38 -33.19
C ILE A 169 27.72 -37.44 -34.38
N THR A 170 26.55 -37.06 -34.88
CA THR A 170 26.44 -36.13 -35.99
C THR A 170 26.66 -34.67 -35.54
N GLU A 171 27.04 -33.82 -36.51
CA GLU A 171 27.16 -32.38 -36.23
C GLU A 171 25.83 -31.77 -35.77
N ASN A 172 24.70 -32.25 -36.28
CA ASN A 172 23.39 -31.78 -35.89
C ASN A 172 23.09 -32.07 -34.41
N ASP A 173 23.46 -33.27 -33.93
CA ASP A 173 23.26 -33.63 -32.52
C ASP A 173 24.07 -32.71 -31.59
N ALA A 174 25.35 -32.46 -31.91
CA ALA A 174 26.22 -31.57 -31.14
C ALA A 174 25.75 -30.10 -31.21
N ARG A 175 25.20 -29.66 -32.34
CA ARG A 175 24.60 -28.32 -32.45
C ARG A 175 23.30 -28.20 -31.67
N GLN A 176 22.48 -29.25 -31.63
CA GLN A 176 21.23 -29.25 -30.87
C GLN A 176 21.48 -29.13 -29.38
N SER A 177 22.38 -29.91 -28.79
CA SER A 177 22.72 -29.82 -27.38
C SER A 177 23.30 -28.45 -27.01
N LYS A 178 24.09 -27.84 -27.90
CA LYS A 178 24.59 -26.47 -27.71
C LYS A 178 23.46 -25.42 -27.74
N LEU A 179 22.51 -25.55 -28.66
CA LEU A 179 21.35 -24.65 -28.75
C LEU A 179 20.48 -24.76 -27.52
N GLU A 180 20.27 -25.96 -27.01
CA GLU A 180 19.51 -26.21 -25.80
C GLU A 180 20.18 -25.54 -24.56
N ALA A 181 21.50 -25.66 -24.43
CA ALA A 181 22.25 -24.98 -23.37
C ALA A 181 22.10 -23.46 -23.44
N VAL A 182 22.13 -22.85 -24.64
CA VAL A 182 21.92 -21.41 -24.82
C VAL A 182 20.48 -21.02 -24.47
N THR A 183 19.50 -21.85 -24.81
CA THR A 183 18.09 -21.62 -24.45
C THR A 183 17.89 -21.63 -22.93
N LEU A 184 18.48 -22.61 -22.23
CA LEU A 184 18.46 -22.65 -20.79
C LEU A 184 19.17 -21.45 -20.14
N LEU A 185 20.29 -20.98 -20.73
CA LEU A 185 20.96 -19.76 -20.25
C LEU A 185 20.04 -18.54 -20.33
N ASN A 186 19.27 -18.38 -21.41
CA ASN A 186 18.30 -17.31 -21.50
C ASN A 186 17.21 -17.42 -20.43
N THR A 187 16.78 -18.65 -20.10
CA THR A 187 15.84 -18.90 -19.00
C THR A 187 16.43 -18.49 -17.65
N VAL A 188 17.72 -18.77 -17.42
CA VAL A 188 18.44 -18.33 -16.20
C VAL A 188 18.42 -16.80 -16.07
N TYR A 189 18.71 -16.06 -17.16
CA TYR A 189 18.66 -14.60 -17.13
C TYR A 189 17.26 -14.06 -16.84
N GLY A 190 16.23 -14.67 -17.43
CA GLY A 190 14.83 -14.32 -17.14
C GLY A 190 14.48 -14.55 -15.66
N GLN A 191 14.93 -15.69 -15.12
CA GLN A 191 14.69 -16.03 -13.70
C GLN A 191 15.48 -15.13 -12.74
N GLU A 192 16.71 -14.73 -13.11
CA GLU A 192 17.48 -13.76 -12.35
C GLU A 192 16.74 -12.41 -12.25
N ALA A 193 16.21 -11.94 -13.39
CA ALA A 193 15.43 -10.70 -13.41
C ALA A 193 14.17 -10.80 -12.55
N ALA A 194 13.46 -11.95 -12.57
CA ALA A 194 12.30 -12.20 -11.72
C ALA A 194 12.67 -12.17 -10.24
N TYR A 195 13.78 -12.80 -9.86
CA TYR A 195 14.28 -12.77 -8.48
C TYR A 195 14.63 -11.35 -8.03
N GLN A 196 15.37 -10.58 -8.82
CA GLN A 196 15.69 -9.18 -8.50
C GLN A 196 14.42 -8.33 -8.34
N SER A 197 13.44 -8.52 -9.22
CA SER A 197 12.14 -7.85 -9.13
C SER A 197 11.42 -8.17 -7.81
N SER A 198 11.43 -9.44 -7.39
CA SER A 198 10.82 -9.86 -6.13
C SER A 198 11.48 -9.23 -4.90
N LEU A 199 12.82 -9.07 -4.90
CA LEU A 199 13.54 -8.36 -3.85
C LEU A 199 13.20 -6.87 -3.79
N VAL A 200 13.04 -6.22 -4.94
CA VAL A 200 12.60 -4.81 -5.01
C VAL A 200 11.20 -4.65 -4.43
N MET A 201 10.27 -5.57 -4.76
CA MET A 201 8.91 -5.53 -4.20
C MET A 201 8.89 -5.75 -2.69
N LEU A 202 9.73 -6.67 -2.18
CA LEU A 202 9.92 -6.90 -0.75
C LEU A 202 10.42 -5.63 -0.04
N ASN A 203 11.45 -4.95 -0.58
CA ASN A 203 11.97 -3.70 -0.02
C ASN A 203 10.94 -2.56 -0.06
N LYS A 204 10.18 -2.46 -1.17
CA LYS A 204 9.10 -1.48 -1.30
C LYS A 204 8.05 -1.65 -0.20
N GLN A 205 7.66 -2.88 0.12
CA GLN A 205 6.70 -3.17 1.19
C GLN A 205 7.22 -2.75 2.57
N MET A 206 8.52 -2.85 2.80
CA MET A 206 9.15 -2.39 4.04
C MET A 206 9.18 -0.86 4.16
N GLY A 207 8.88 -0.11 3.13
CA GLY A 207 9.00 1.35 3.12
C GLY A 207 10.44 1.85 3.27
N VAL A 208 11.42 1.02 2.91
CA VAL A 208 12.86 1.35 3.02
C VAL A 208 13.35 1.88 1.68
N THR A 209 14.22 2.89 1.73
CA THR A 209 14.92 3.40 0.54
C THR A 209 15.81 2.33 -0.09
N ALA A 210 16.02 2.43 -1.41
CA ALA A 210 16.69 1.40 -2.21
C ALA A 210 18.21 1.24 -1.95
N ASP A 211 18.74 1.78 -0.86
CA ASP A 211 20.19 1.77 -0.57
C ASP A 211 20.72 0.42 -0.09
N THR A 212 19.85 -0.47 0.39
CA THR A 212 20.21 -1.81 0.87
C THR A 212 19.19 -2.81 0.37
N LEU A 213 19.65 -3.87 -0.29
CA LEU A 213 18.80 -4.95 -0.76
C LEU A 213 18.66 -6.01 0.34
N HIS A 214 17.44 -6.21 0.82
CA HIS A 214 17.14 -7.22 1.83
C HIS A 214 16.85 -8.57 1.17
N ILE A 215 17.62 -9.59 1.58
CA ILE A 215 17.50 -10.96 1.09
C ILE A 215 16.76 -11.78 2.14
N PRO A 216 15.56 -12.31 1.83
CA PRO A 216 14.83 -13.15 2.76
C PRO A 216 15.58 -14.46 3.01
N PHE A 217 15.65 -14.86 4.29
CA PHE A 217 16.14 -16.16 4.68
C PHE A 217 15.18 -16.81 5.67
N GLY A 218 15.08 -18.12 5.61
CA GLY A 218 14.25 -18.91 6.51
C GLY A 218 14.10 -20.33 6.00
N ASN A 219 13.71 -21.23 6.89
CA ASN A 219 13.36 -22.60 6.54
C ASN A 219 11.88 -22.66 6.19
N TRP A 220 11.56 -22.67 4.91
CA TRP A 220 10.18 -22.76 4.41
C TRP A 220 9.50 -24.12 4.76
N GLU A 221 10.29 -25.17 5.02
CA GLU A 221 9.77 -26.49 5.43
C GLU A 221 9.05 -26.42 6.78
N GLU A 222 9.45 -25.52 7.67
CA GLU A 222 8.80 -25.28 8.96
C GLU A 222 7.39 -24.66 8.80
N LEU A 223 7.11 -24.05 7.66
CA LEU A 223 5.79 -23.47 7.33
C LEU A 223 4.81 -24.52 6.80
N ASN A 224 5.29 -25.72 6.42
CA ASN A 224 4.44 -26.79 5.93
C ASN A 224 3.72 -27.48 7.11
N ARG A 225 2.62 -26.88 7.55
CA ARG A 225 1.77 -27.38 8.62
C ARG A 225 0.44 -27.84 8.07
N GLU A 226 0.03 -29.02 8.46
CA GLU A 226 -1.34 -29.47 8.20
C GLU A 226 -2.29 -28.91 9.26
N PHE A 227 -3.37 -28.28 8.80
CA PHE A 227 -4.40 -27.74 9.66
C PHE A 227 -5.71 -28.50 9.45
N MET A 228 -6.40 -28.80 10.53
CA MET A 228 -7.75 -29.35 10.44
C MET A 228 -8.72 -28.26 9.97
N LEU A 229 -9.45 -28.52 8.90
CA LEU A 229 -10.38 -27.54 8.31
C LEU A 229 -11.41 -27.02 9.34
N SER A 230 -11.92 -27.90 10.21
CA SER A 230 -12.89 -27.53 11.26
C SER A 230 -12.32 -26.50 12.26
N GLU A 231 -11.03 -26.62 12.61
CA GLU A 231 -10.36 -25.67 13.50
C GLU A 231 -10.12 -24.34 12.80
N LEU A 232 -9.68 -24.38 11.52
CA LEU A 232 -9.48 -23.16 10.73
C LEU A 232 -10.79 -22.38 10.57
N ILE A 233 -11.90 -23.06 10.29
CA ILE A 233 -13.21 -22.41 10.18
C ILE A 233 -13.59 -21.75 11.51
N LYS A 234 -13.44 -22.45 12.63
CA LYS A 234 -13.76 -21.88 13.94
C LYS A 234 -12.92 -20.65 14.26
N VAL A 235 -11.58 -20.79 14.15
CA VAL A 235 -10.65 -19.67 14.39
C VAL A 235 -10.93 -18.52 13.42
N GLY A 236 -11.22 -18.81 12.15
CA GLY A 236 -11.58 -17.82 11.16
C GLY A 236 -12.84 -17.04 11.55
N LEU A 237 -13.93 -17.72 11.90
CA LEU A 237 -15.19 -17.07 12.29
C LEU A 237 -15.06 -16.21 13.55
N ASP A 238 -14.26 -16.66 14.52
CA ASP A 238 -14.06 -15.96 15.79
C ASP A 238 -13.17 -14.70 15.64
N ASN A 239 -12.28 -14.68 14.63
CA ASN A 239 -11.28 -13.62 14.44
C ASN A 239 -11.46 -12.81 13.15
N ARG A 240 -12.54 -12.99 12.39
CA ARG A 240 -12.79 -12.25 11.15
C ARG A 240 -13.19 -10.81 11.43
N ILE A 241 -12.25 -9.90 11.27
CA ILE A 241 -12.47 -8.46 11.48
C ILE A 241 -13.45 -7.90 10.45
N ASP A 242 -13.48 -8.42 9.23
CA ASP A 242 -14.45 -8.02 8.20
C ASP A 242 -15.92 -8.26 8.62
N LEU A 243 -16.19 -9.34 9.34
CA LEU A 243 -17.52 -9.60 9.92
C LEU A 243 -17.85 -8.60 11.03
N LEU A 244 -16.89 -8.30 11.91
CA LEU A 244 -17.06 -7.30 12.95
C LEU A 244 -17.27 -5.89 12.35
N ALA A 245 -16.53 -5.55 11.30
CA ALA A 245 -16.67 -4.30 10.56
C ALA A 245 -18.06 -4.21 9.89
N ALA A 246 -18.54 -5.29 9.26
CA ALA A 246 -19.88 -5.34 8.67
C ALA A 246 -20.99 -5.15 9.71
N GLN A 247 -20.88 -5.78 10.87
CA GLN A 247 -21.82 -5.57 12.00
C GLN A 247 -21.77 -4.11 12.48
N LYS A 248 -20.57 -3.54 12.60
CA LYS A 248 -20.39 -2.15 13.03
C LYS A 248 -20.94 -1.15 12.02
N SER A 249 -20.76 -1.42 10.72
CA SER A 249 -21.37 -0.64 9.63
C SER A 249 -22.90 -0.60 9.73
N THR A 250 -23.52 -1.72 10.09
CA THR A 250 -24.98 -1.79 10.36
C THR A 250 -25.36 -0.89 11.54
N GLU A 251 -24.56 -0.88 12.61
CA GLU A 251 -24.77 0.02 13.74
C GLU A 251 -24.64 1.49 13.33
N VAL A 252 -23.60 1.85 12.56
CA VAL A 252 -23.41 3.22 12.04
C VAL A 252 -24.64 3.67 11.25
N THR A 253 -25.15 2.85 10.35
CA THR A 253 -26.35 3.13 9.54
C THR A 253 -27.59 3.34 10.43
N ALA A 254 -27.74 2.50 11.46
CA ALA A 254 -28.85 2.66 12.42
C ALA A 254 -28.74 3.96 13.23
N ARG A 255 -27.52 4.42 13.55
CA ARG A 255 -27.28 5.71 14.22
C ARG A 255 -27.52 6.89 13.29
N ALA A 256 -27.10 6.77 12.01
CA ALA A 256 -27.39 7.78 10.98
C ALA A 256 -28.90 7.99 10.81
N TYR A 257 -29.66 6.89 10.70
CA TYR A 257 -31.13 6.98 10.65
C TYR A 257 -31.74 7.71 11.86
N LYS A 258 -31.21 7.44 13.08
CA LYS A 258 -31.68 8.13 14.29
C LYS A 258 -31.34 9.62 14.26
N LEU A 259 -30.20 10.03 13.73
CA LEU A 259 -29.85 11.43 13.54
C LEU A 259 -30.80 12.10 12.56
N THR A 260 -30.98 11.53 11.37
CA THR A 260 -31.92 12.07 10.35
C THR A 260 -33.35 12.19 10.90
N LYS A 261 -33.79 11.23 11.73
CA LYS A 261 -35.08 11.33 12.41
C LYS A 261 -35.14 12.48 13.41
N ALA A 262 -34.05 12.75 14.13
CA ALA A 262 -33.97 13.87 15.09
C ALA A 262 -33.95 15.22 14.36
N GLU A 263 -33.32 15.30 13.19
CA GLU A 263 -33.21 16.50 12.33
C GLU A 263 -34.57 16.99 11.79
N ARG A 264 -35.59 16.13 11.77
CA ARG A 264 -36.97 16.54 11.41
C ARG A 264 -37.55 17.60 12.34
N ARG A 265 -37.05 17.73 13.54
CA ARG A 265 -37.50 18.76 14.47
C ARG A 265 -36.75 20.05 14.16
N PRO A 266 -37.48 21.17 13.91
CA PRO A 266 -36.85 22.47 13.69
C PRO A 266 -36.12 22.94 14.96
N ASP A 267 -35.00 23.61 14.77
CA ASP A 267 -34.26 24.27 15.84
C ASP A 267 -35.00 25.56 16.21
N LYS A 268 -34.85 26.00 17.47
CA LYS A 268 -35.40 27.29 17.91
C LYS A 268 -34.28 28.33 17.94
N PRO A 269 -34.38 29.40 17.14
CA PRO A 269 -33.51 30.54 17.37
C PRO A 269 -33.83 31.15 18.73
N VAL A 270 -32.84 31.30 19.56
CA VAL A 270 -32.94 31.94 20.85
C VAL A 270 -32.15 33.23 20.77
N GLY A 271 -32.85 34.37 20.83
CA GLY A 271 -32.25 35.68 20.93
C GLY A 271 -31.82 36.30 19.60
N THR A 272 -32.68 37.10 19.01
CA THR A 272 -32.26 38.29 18.27
C THR A 272 -32.43 39.43 19.25
N PHE A 273 -31.37 39.94 19.84
CA PHE A 273 -31.41 41.19 20.57
C PHE A 273 -30.92 42.27 19.62
N PRO A 274 -31.79 43.01 18.91
CA PRO A 274 -31.36 44.20 18.22
C PRO A 274 -30.85 45.17 19.28
N LEU A 275 -29.58 45.53 19.23
CA LEU A 275 -29.08 46.64 20.01
C LEU A 275 -29.53 47.91 19.30
N PRO A 276 -30.37 48.75 19.94
CA PRO A 276 -30.79 50.00 19.33
C PRO A 276 -29.56 50.87 19.15
N VAL A 277 -29.26 51.27 17.95
CA VAL A 277 -28.31 52.35 17.71
C VAL A 277 -29.00 53.64 18.18
N VAL A 278 -28.38 54.32 19.12
CA VAL A 278 -28.81 55.65 19.55
C VAL A 278 -28.73 56.57 18.33
N PRO A 279 -29.81 57.23 17.94
CA PRO A 279 -29.75 58.25 16.88
C PRO A 279 -28.75 59.32 17.31
N HIS A 280 -27.87 59.69 16.41
CA HIS A 280 -27.01 60.84 16.63
C HIS A 280 -27.92 62.04 16.50
N ASP A 281 -28.36 62.61 17.65
CA ASP A 281 -29.06 63.88 17.67
C ASP A 281 -28.06 64.95 17.18
N ASP A 282 -28.39 65.51 16.00
CA ASP A 282 -27.66 66.66 15.43
C ASP A 282 -27.69 67.82 16.42
N VAL A 283 -26.50 68.22 16.90
CA VAL A 283 -26.27 69.50 17.57
C VAL A 283 -25.86 70.55 16.62
#